data_7040252fff3d99d8727381571c0e0085
#
_entry.id   7040252fff3d99d8727381571c0e0085
#
_cell.length_a   1.000
_cell.length_b   1.000
_cell.length_c   1.000
_cell.angle_alpha   90.00
_cell.angle_beta   90.00
_cell.angle_gamma   90.00
#
_symmetry.space_group_name_H-M   'P 1'
#
loop_
_entity.id
_entity.type
_entity.pdbx_description
1 polymer ?
#
loop_
_entity_poly.entity_id
_entity_poly.type
_entity_poly.pdbx_seq_one_letter_code
_entity_poly.pdbx_strand_id
1 'polypeptide(L)'
;LTAIPDTLQCICGRVQLRIAGSPAARANCHCNACRDFYGTPVLSATAWDPAHVTVERGAADLIAFQHPTRQLKRHFCRHCGETLFGNNRLGMAVIPNSLFARAAQNGLPDALAPTMHLFYRHRVVDVADALPKYLDGWDGPMYDVV
;
A
#
# COMPACT_ATOMS: atom_id res chain seq x y z
N LEU A 1 -7.51 18.96 10.35
CA LEU A 1 -7.54 17.92 9.32
C LEU A 1 -6.25 17.99 8.51
N THR A 2 -5.55 16.89 8.43
CA THR A 2 -4.29 16.81 7.68
C THR A 2 -4.59 16.50 6.22
N ALA A 3 -4.07 17.33 5.32
CA ALA A 3 -4.17 17.06 3.88
C ALA A 3 -3.33 15.85 3.50
N ILE A 4 -3.66 15.21 2.39
CA ILE A 4 -2.84 14.12 1.83
C ILE A 4 -1.51 14.72 1.36
N PRO A 5 -0.37 14.23 1.86
CA PRO A 5 0.93 14.67 1.35
C PRO A 5 1.05 14.39 -0.14
N ASP A 6 1.51 15.37 -0.91
CA ASP A 6 1.71 15.22 -2.35
C ASP A 6 3.12 14.74 -2.70
N THR A 7 3.99 14.61 -1.71
CA THR A 7 5.37 14.18 -1.88
C THR A 7 5.72 13.13 -0.83
N LEU A 8 6.24 11.99 -1.28
CA LEU A 8 6.68 10.90 -0.42
C LEU A 8 8.14 10.60 -0.69
N GLN A 9 8.90 10.30 0.37
CA GLN A 9 10.30 9.89 0.25
C GLN A 9 10.52 8.55 0.93
N CYS A 10 11.47 7.77 0.41
CA CYS A 10 11.97 6.60 1.13
C CYS A 10 12.76 7.05 2.37
N ILE A 11 13.10 6.09 3.24
CA ILE A 11 13.77 6.37 4.51
C ILE A 11 15.04 7.19 4.33
N CYS A 12 15.85 6.89 3.31
CA CYS A 12 17.10 7.60 3.07
C CYS A 12 16.94 8.89 2.24
N GLY A 13 15.73 9.17 1.73
CA GLY A 13 15.41 10.37 0.97
C GLY A 13 15.87 10.37 -0.49
N ARG A 14 16.55 9.33 -0.97
CA ARG A 14 17.05 9.30 -2.35
C ARG A 14 15.97 9.15 -3.40
N VAL A 15 14.89 8.44 -3.07
CA VAL A 15 13.75 8.26 -3.98
C VAL A 15 12.58 9.10 -3.48
N GLN A 16 12.02 9.89 -4.37
CA GLN A 16 10.86 10.74 -4.06
C GLN A 16 9.76 10.52 -5.08
N LEU A 17 8.55 10.30 -4.57
CA LEU A 17 7.34 10.19 -5.37
C LEU A 17 6.53 11.48 -5.26
N ARG A 18 5.86 11.84 -6.36
CA ARG A 18 4.80 12.85 -6.35
C ARG A 18 3.46 12.15 -6.53
N ILE A 19 2.53 12.52 -5.67
CA ILE A 19 1.19 11.93 -5.63
C ILE A 19 0.16 12.99 -5.99
N ALA A 20 -0.79 12.65 -6.84
CA ALA A 20 -1.88 13.55 -7.24
C ALA A 20 -3.24 12.88 -7.06
N GLY A 21 -4.28 13.68 -6.88
CA GLY A 21 -5.66 13.18 -6.78
C GLY A 21 -5.97 12.47 -5.48
N SER A 22 -6.84 11.49 -5.57
CA SER A 22 -7.32 10.70 -4.44
C SER A 22 -7.09 9.21 -4.70
N PRO A 23 -6.94 8.39 -3.64
CA PRO A 23 -6.78 6.96 -3.83
C PRO A 23 -8.06 6.32 -4.37
N ALA A 24 -7.91 5.30 -5.20
CA ALA A 24 -9.03 4.51 -5.70
C ALA A 24 -9.54 3.53 -4.64
N ALA A 25 -8.66 3.08 -3.73
CA ALA A 25 -9.03 2.17 -2.65
C ALA A 25 -8.13 2.40 -1.44
N ARG A 26 -8.68 2.11 -0.25
CA ARG A 26 -8.00 2.23 1.04
C ARG A 26 -8.30 0.98 1.83
N ALA A 27 -7.29 0.17 2.10
CA ALA A 27 -7.55 -1.15 2.67
C ALA A 27 -6.43 -1.64 3.57
N ASN A 28 -6.81 -2.55 4.46
CA ASN A 28 -5.89 -3.46 5.14
C ASN A 28 -5.88 -4.77 4.35
N CYS A 29 -4.75 -5.09 3.73
CA CYS A 29 -4.63 -6.29 2.89
C CYS A 29 -3.92 -7.41 3.64
N HIS A 30 -4.54 -8.59 3.63
CA HIS A 30 -4.05 -9.78 4.30
C HIS A 30 -3.47 -10.83 3.34
N CYS A 31 -3.36 -10.53 2.05
CA CYS A 31 -2.91 -11.51 1.07
C CYS A 31 -1.43 -11.85 1.24
N ASN A 32 -1.05 -13.07 0.80
CA ASN A 32 0.31 -13.56 0.90
C ASN A 32 1.31 -12.63 0.21
N ALA A 33 0.98 -12.14 -0.98
CA ALA A 33 1.88 -11.28 -1.74
C ALA A 33 2.17 -9.97 -1.00
N CYS A 34 1.13 -9.31 -0.46
CA CYS A 34 1.32 -8.06 0.29
C CYS A 34 2.12 -8.30 1.57
N ARG A 35 1.79 -9.37 2.31
CA ARG A 35 2.54 -9.70 3.53
C ARG A 35 4.03 -9.94 3.24
N ASP A 36 4.33 -10.70 2.20
CA ASP A 36 5.70 -11.08 1.88
C ASP A 36 6.48 -9.90 1.29
N PHE A 37 5.89 -9.18 0.33
CA PHE A 37 6.61 -8.08 -0.34
C PHE A 37 6.81 -6.87 0.55
N TYR A 38 5.91 -6.61 1.48
CA TYR A 38 6.03 -5.44 2.37
C TYR A 38 6.51 -5.82 3.76
N GLY A 39 6.69 -7.11 4.06
CA GLY A 39 7.26 -7.56 5.32
C GLY A 39 6.38 -7.24 6.53
N THR A 40 5.08 -7.45 6.42
CA THR A 40 4.12 -7.10 7.47
C THR A 40 3.02 -8.16 7.60
N PRO A 41 2.47 -8.41 8.80
CA PRO A 41 1.32 -9.31 8.94
C PRO A 41 0.05 -8.79 8.27
N VAL A 42 -0.13 -7.48 8.22
CA VAL A 42 -1.25 -6.81 7.55
C VAL A 42 -0.71 -5.56 6.88
N LEU A 43 -0.98 -5.39 5.60
CA LEU A 43 -0.56 -4.19 4.90
C LEU A 43 -1.67 -3.15 4.92
N SER A 44 -1.45 -2.06 5.64
CA SER A 44 -2.29 -0.87 5.53
C SER A 44 -1.78 -0.05 4.34
N ALA A 45 -2.62 0.10 3.32
CA ALA A 45 -2.19 0.71 2.07
C ALA A 45 -3.32 1.42 1.33
N THR A 46 -2.94 2.26 0.40
CA THR A 46 -3.82 2.89 -0.58
C THR A 46 -3.42 2.47 -1.98
N ALA A 47 -4.41 2.29 -2.83
CA ALA A 47 -4.21 1.93 -4.23
C ALA A 47 -4.55 3.15 -5.11
N TRP A 48 -3.68 3.44 -6.05
CA TRP A 48 -3.75 4.65 -6.87
C TRP A 48 -3.72 4.31 -8.36
N ASP A 49 -4.40 5.11 -9.15
CA ASP A 49 -4.18 5.11 -10.60
C ASP A 49 -2.69 5.41 -10.85
N PRO A 50 -1.98 4.58 -11.65
CA PRO A 50 -0.55 4.81 -11.92
C PRO A 50 -0.25 6.20 -12.49
N ALA A 51 -1.19 6.81 -13.20
CA ALA A 51 -1.04 8.17 -13.74
C ALA A 51 -0.89 9.22 -12.62
N HIS A 52 -1.32 8.91 -11.40
CA HIS A 52 -1.24 9.83 -10.26
C HIS A 52 0.00 9.63 -9.41
N VAL A 53 0.86 8.68 -9.75
CA VAL A 53 2.09 8.37 -9.00
C VAL A 53 3.29 8.54 -9.92
N THR A 54 4.12 9.53 -9.64
CA THR A 54 5.29 9.85 -10.48
C THR A 54 6.55 9.75 -9.66
N VAL A 55 7.58 9.09 -10.19
CA VAL A 55 8.92 9.11 -9.59
C VAL A 55 9.57 10.45 -9.93
N GLU A 56 9.59 11.35 -8.96
CA GLU A 56 10.06 12.72 -9.16
C GLU A 56 11.59 12.81 -9.07
N ARG A 57 12.22 11.97 -8.22
CA ARG A 57 13.65 11.94 -8.01
C ARG A 57 14.10 10.53 -7.67
N GLY A 58 15.27 10.14 -8.12
CA GLY A 58 15.90 8.89 -7.73
C GLY A 58 15.44 7.67 -8.53
N ALA A 59 14.94 7.86 -9.75
CA ALA A 59 14.48 6.72 -10.57
C ALA A 59 15.60 5.68 -10.79
N ALA A 60 16.86 6.11 -10.88
CA ALA A 60 18.02 5.21 -11.03
C ALA A 60 18.30 4.40 -9.75
N ASP A 61 17.79 4.85 -8.61
CA ASP A 61 17.95 4.16 -7.31
C ASP A 61 16.78 3.25 -6.98
N LEU A 62 15.76 3.20 -7.84
CA LEU A 62 14.57 2.40 -7.65
C LEU A 62 14.72 1.06 -8.38
N ILE A 63 14.65 -0.02 -7.63
CA ILE A 63 14.72 -1.38 -8.18
C ILE A 63 13.32 -1.97 -8.25
N ALA A 64 13.00 -2.55 -9.41
CA ALA A 64 11.74 -3.27 -9.61
C ALA A 64 11.99 -4.77 -9.51
N PHE A 65 11.21 -5.45 -8.69
CA PHE A 65 11.27 -6.90 -8.56
C PHE A 65 9.88 -7.52 -8.62
N GLN A 66 9.76 -8.59 -9.38
CA GLN A 66 8.55 -9.40 -9.42
C GLN A 66 8.93 -10.86 -9.23
N HIS A 67 8.34 -11.51 -8.20
CA HIS A 67 8.52 -12.93 -8.00
C HIS A 67 7.95 -13.69 -9.20
N PRO A 68 8.63 -14.77 -9.70
CA PRO A 68 8.21 -15.48 -10.91
C PRO A 68 6.78 -16.02 -10.88
N THR A 69 6.23 -16.32 -9.70
CA THR A 69 4.89 -16.90 -9.56
C THR A 69 3.84 -15.91 -9.03
N ARG A 70 4.17 -14.61 -8.94
CA ARG A 70 3.27 -13.61 -8.38
C ARG A 70 3.07 -12.44 -9.33
N GLN A 71 1.92 -11.78 -9.22
CA GLN A 71 1.59 -10.65 -10.07
C GLN A 71 2.00 -9.31 -9.48
N LEU A 72 2.12 -9.21 -8.15
CA LEU A 72 2.56 -7.98 -7.52
C LEU A 72 4.03 -7.70 -7.86
N LYS A 73 4.28 -6.53 -8.44
CA LYS A 73 5.63 -6.05 -8.74
C LYS A 73 6.01 -5.01 -7.68
N ARG A 74 7.17 -5.23 -7.05
CA ARG A 74 7.65 -4.39 -5.96
C ARG A 74 8.69 -3.40 -6.48
N HIS A 75 8.55 -2.12 -6.06
CA HIS A 75 9.54 -1.07 -6.36
C HIS A 75 10.13 -0.58 -5.04
N PHE A 76 11.43 -0.76 -4.86
CA PHE A 76 12.10 -0.43 -3.61
C PHE A 76 13.40 0.33 -3.85
N CYS A 77 13.80 1.12 -2.84
CA CYS A 77 15.05 1.87 -2.89
C CYS A 77 16.24 0.91 -2.73
N ARG A 78 17.20 0.99 -3.66
CA ARG A 78 18.40 0.14 -3.61
C ARG A 78 19.31 0.46 -2.42
N HIS A 79 19.20 1.64 -1.83
CA HIS A 79 20.08 2.08 -0.74
C HIS A 79 19.50 1.77 0.64
N CYS A 80 18.22 2.03 0.86
CA CYS A 80 17.60 1.79 2.17
C CYS A 80 16.66 0.57 2.20
N GLY A 81 16.34 0.00 1.04
CA GLY A 81 15.52 -1.21 0.94
C GLY A 81 14.02 -0.99 1.12
N GLU A 82 13.57 0.22 1.41
CA GLU A 82 12.16 0.48 1.62
C GLU A 82 11.36 0.33 0.33
N THR A 83 10.23 -0.38 0.39
CA THR A 83 9.29 -0.47 -0.72
C THR A 83 8.46 0.81 -0.79
N LEU A 84 8.49 1.50 -1.94
CA LEU A 84 7.72 2.71 -2.15
C LEU A 84 6.34 2.40 -2.70
N PHE A 85 6.26 1.46 -3.63
CA PHE A 85 4.96 1.01 -4.14
C PHE A 85 5.09 -0.35 -4.82
N GLY A 86 3.95 -1.01 -4.99
CA GLY A 86 3.83 -2.23 -5.79
C GLY A 86 2.77 -2.04 -6.85
N ASN A 87 2.93 -2.69 -7.99
CA ASN A 87 1.87 -2.76 -8.99
C ASN A 87 1.13 -4.08 -8.80
N ASN A 88 -0.18 -4.00 -8.57
CA ASN A 88 -1.01 -5.20 -8.41
C ASN A 88 -1.49 -5.71 -9.80
N ARG A 89 -2.27 -6.79 -9.80
CA ARG A 89 -2.80 -7.40 -11.02
C ARG A 89 -3.71 -6.46 -11.82
N LEU A 90 -4.28 -5.43 -11.18
CA LEU A 90 -5.13 -4.44 -11.83
C LEU A 90 -4.33 -3.27 -12.38
N GLY A 91 -3.01 -3.30 -12.26
CA GLY A 91 -2.12 -2.24 -12.72
C GLY A 91 -2.10 -1.02 -11.81
N MET A 92 -2.72 -1.10 -10.64
CA MET A 92 -2.72 0.03 -9.69
C MET A 92 -1.41 0.10 -8.94
N ALA A 93 -1.01 1.31 -8.55
CA ALA A 93 0.12 1.53 -7.66
C ALA A 93 -0.36 1.44 -6.21
N VAL A 94 0.14 0.45 -5.47
CA VAL A 94 -0.21 0.21 -4.06
C VAL A 94 0.89 0.79 -3.19
N ILE A 95 0.57 1.85 -2.44
CA ILE A 95 1.53 2.56 -1.60
C ILE A 95 1.27 2.22 -0.13
N PRO A 96 2.29 1.75 0.60
CA PRO A 96 2.16 1.52 2.04
C PRO A 96 1.84 2.82 2.78
N ASN A 97 0.89 2.76 3.68
CA ASN A 97 0.48 3.95 4.44
C ASN A 97 1.58 4.50 5.36
N SER A 98 2.59 3.71 5.67
CA SER A 98 3.75 4.17 6.45
C SER A 98 4.48 5.35 5.79
N LEU A 99 4.54 5.38 4.45
CA LEU A 99 5.15 6.52 3.75
C LEU A 99 4.33 7.79 3.94
N PHE A 100 3.01 7.70 3.86
CA PHE A 100 2.13 8.84 4.08
C PHE A 100 2.17 9.32 5.53
N ALA A 101 2.17 8.39 6.49
CA ALA A 101 2.25 8.75 7.90
C ALA A 101 3.55 9.49 8.24
N ARG A 102 4.66 9.04 7.67
CA ARG A 102 5.95 9.72 7.85
C ARG A 102 5.95 11.11 7.22
N ALA A 103 5.42 11.25 6.01
CA ALA A 103 5.36 12.53 5.32
C ALA A 103 4.45 13.53 6.03
N ALA A 104 3.35 13.06 6.61
CA ALA A 104 2.39 13.90 7.31
C ALA A 104 2.85 14.29 8.72
N GLN A 105 3.82 13.59 9.31
CA GLN A 105 4.40 13.82 10.64
C GLN A 105 3.44 13.63 11.82
N ASN A 106 2.17 13.90 11.65
CA ASN A 106 1.15 13.81 12.70
C ASN A 106 0.27 12.55 12.59
N GLY A 107 0.79 11.53 11.94
CA GLY A 107 0.06 10.29 11.70
C GLY A 107 -0.63 10.27 10.34
N LEU A 108 -1.32 9.16 10.09
CA LEU A 108 -1.98 8.97 8.80
C LEU A 108 -3.17 9.90 8.65
N PRO A 109 -3.26 10.68 7.55
CA PRO A 109 -4.46 11.48 7.28
C PRO A 109 -5.73 10.62 7.21
N ASP A 110 -6.84 11.14 7.74
CA ASP A 110 -8.13 10.43 7.73
C ASP A 110 -8.57 10.02 6.33
N ALA A 111 -8.25 10.84 5.33
CA ALA A 111 -8.58 10.56 3.93
C ALA A 111 -7.88 9.31 3.38
N LEU A 112 -6.86 8.80 4.08
CA LEU A 112 -6.11 7.60 3.69
C LEU A 112 -6.39 6.42 4.62
N ALA A 113 -7.18 6.61 5.67
CA ALA A 113 -7.47 5.54 6.62
C ALA A 113 -8.16 4.37 5.92
N PRO A 114 -7.78 3.13 6.23
CA PRO A 114 -8.44 1.96 5.64
C PRO A 114 -9.95 1.96 5.91
N THR A 115 -10.71 1.54 4.91
CA THR A 115 -12.17 1.43 5.01
C THR A 115 -12.65 -0.01 4.97
N MET A 116 -11.74 -0.95 4.77
CA MET A 116 -12.08 -2.37 4.62
C MET A 116 -10.85 -3.24 4.83
N HIS A 117 -11.10 -4.53 5.05
CA HIS A 117 -10.08 -5.57 4.96
C HIS A 117 -10.26 -6.35 3.67
N LEU A 118 -9.16 -6.67 2.99
CA LEU A 118 -9.15 -7.51 1.79
C LEU A 118 -8.37 -8.78 2.03
N PHE A 119 -8.79 -9.87 1.37
CA PHE A 119 -8.16 -11.18 1.45
C PHE A 119 -8.05 -11.69 2.90
N TYR A 120 -9.11 -11.43 3.66
CA TYR A 120 -9.18 -11.81 5.08
C TYR A 120 -9.14 -13.34 5.26
N ARG A 121 -9.46 -14.09 4.22
CA ARG A 121 -9.29 -15.55 4.17
C ARG A 121 -7.87 -15.97 4.48
N HIS A 122 -6.88 -15.18 4.06
CA HIS A 122 -5.45 -15.49 4.19
C HIS A 122 -4.80 -14.82 5.40
N ARG A 123 -5.59 -14.23 6.29
CA ARG A 123 -5.06 -13.50 7.45
C ARG A 123 -4.20 -14.39 8.35
N VAL A 124 -3.19 -13.79 8.94
CA VAL A 124 -2.36 -14.42 9.98
C VAL A 124 -2.64 -13.83 11.35
N VAL A 125 -3.44 -12.77 11.43
CA VAL A 125 -3.93 -12.15 12.66
C VAL A 125 -5.41 -11.88 12.52
N ASP A 126 -6.15 -12.05 13.62
CA ASP A 126 -7.55 -11.63 13.68
C ASP A 126 -7.60 -10.16 14.08
N VAL A 127 -8.42 -9.38 13.38
CA VAL A 127 -8.56 -7.94 13.64
C VAL A 127 -9.97 -7.67 14.16
N ALA A 128 -10.05 -7.13 15.37
CA ALA A 128 -11.32 -6.76 15.99
C ALA A 128 -11.62 -5.30 15.74
N ASP A 129 -12.28 -4.99 14.64
CA ASP A 129 -12.75 -3.65 14.31
C ASP A 129 -14.10 -3.73 13.59
N ALA A 130 -14.69 -2.58 13.29
CA ALA A 130 -15.99 -2.49 12.64
C ALA A 130 -15.92 -2.47 11.10
N LEU A 131 -14.71 -2.55 10.53
CA LEU A 131 -14.56 -2.50 9.08
C LEU A 131 -15.05 -3.78 8.43
N PRO A 132 -15.69 -3.70 7.25
CA PRO A 132 -16.04 -4.89 6.50
C PRO A 132 -14.81 -5.71 6.14
N LYS A 133 -14.93 -7.03 6.25
CA LYS A 133 -13.82 -7.96 6.01
C LYS A 133 -14.19 -8.85 4.84
N TYR A 134 -13.67 -8.50 3.67
CA TYR A 134 -13.88 -9.32 2.48
C TYR A 134 -12.92 -10.50 2.49
N LEU A 135 -13.46 -11.69 2.25
CA LEU A 135 -12.64 -12.91 2.22
C LEU A 135 -11.59 -12.86 1.12
N ASP A 136 -11.96 -12.27 0.01
CA ASP A 136 -11.09 -12.14 -1.18
C ASP A 136 -11.06 -10.66 -1.59
N GLY A 137 -11.39 -10.34 -2.86
CA GLY A 137 -11.37 -8.97 -3.35
C GLY A 137 -12.54 -8.12 -2.86
N TRP A 138 -12.46 -6.85 -3.13
CA TRP A 138 -13.48 -5.86 -2.78
C TRP A 138 -14.84 -6.24 -3.40
N ASP A 139 -15.91 -6.06 -2.63
CA ASP A 139 -17.29 -6.39 -2.96
C ASP A 139 -17.56 -7.89 -3.19
N GLY A 140 -16.62 -8.74 -2.84
CA GLY A 140 -16.83 -10.19 -2.83
C GLY A 140 -17.48 -10.69 -1.54
N PRO A 141 -17.43 -12.02 -1.32
CA PRO A 141 -17.95 -12.61 -0.08
C PRO A 141 -17.27 -12.02 1.15
N MET A 142 -18.05 -11.82 2.21
CA MET A 142 -17.55 -11.26 3.48
C MET A 142 -17.34 -12.33 4.52
N TYR A 143 -16.34 -12.10 5.40
CA TYR A 143 -16.15 -12.89 6.59
C TYR A 143 -17.31 -12.67 7.55
N ASP A 144 -17.89 -13.76 8.02
CA ASP A 144 -19.04 -13.73 8.93
C ASP A 144 -18.61 -14.35 10.26
N VAL A 145 -18.69 -13.56 11.33
CA VAL A 145 -18.43 -14.05 12.69
C VAL A 145 -19.71 -14.65 13.21
N VAL A 146 -19.72 -15.96 13.37
CA VAL A 146 -20.86 -16.69 13.92
C VAL A 146 -20.79 -16.68 15.44
#